data_8a9a96aa3a439ab9ebffc8ce01cc9a45
#
_entry.id   8a9a96aa3a439ab9ebffc8ce01cc9a45
#
_cell.length_a   1.000
_cell.length_b   1.000
_cell.length_c   1.000
_cell.angle_alpha   90.00
_cell.angle_beta   90.00
_cell.angle_gamma   90.00
#
_symmetry.space_group_name_H-M   'P 1'
#
loop_
_entity.id
_entity.type
_entity.pdbx_description
1 polymer ?
#
loop_
_entity_poly.entity_id
_entity_poly.type
_entity_poly.pdbx_seq_one_letter_code
_entity_poly.pdbx_strand_id
1 'polypeptide(L)'
;MGFYKLRIDYLFFGVIGFFLMISVCTADFQDPTIFNQLYPSNGISNWTGLIGAIIGGSLLEVFGPSALLLTWLFIRINLHHPRRISRFTGSYYAFVLVFLLSIVHEIILRENLIDSADLNYFWQNGYGGKLALVWIESSEFPVLYLAGIIGMFILSFSRMFHVLSPLSFISGFFSILYNLLSFIAGKISRPTITDFPPYRQLTDIKHNLRIDEYPAS
;
A
#
# COMPACT_ATOMS: atom_id res chain seq x y z
N MET A 1 -13.39 -3.62 27.06
CA MET A 1 -13.56 -3.39 25.60
C MET A 1 -12.48 -2.41 25.14
N GLY A 2 -11.40 -2.90 24.53
CA GLY A 2 -10.33 -2.05 24.01
C GLY A 2 -10.79 -1.33 22.77
N PHE A 3 -10.88 -0.02 22.81
CA PHE A 3 -11.11 0.80 21.63
C PHE A 3 -9.95 0.57 20.67
N TYR A 4 -10.21 -0.06 19.53
CA TYR A 4 -9.29 -0.10 18.42
C TYR A 4 -9.12 1.34 17.94
N LYS A 5 -8.07 1.98 18.43
CA LYS A 5 -7.63 3.28 17.91
C LYS A 5 -7.28 3.02 16.45
N LEU A 6 -8.15 3.43 15.53
CA LEU A 6 -7.83 3.42 14.11
C LEU A 6 -6.55 4.25 13.99
N ARG A 7 -5.45 3.58 13.72
CA ARG A 7 -4.17 4.28 13.64
C ARG A 7 -4.19 5.07 12.35
N ILE A 8 -4.19 6.38 12.47
CA ILE A 8 -4.23 7.33 11.34
C ILE A 8 -3.13 7.01 10.33
N ASP A 9 -1.99 6.50 10.81
CA ASP A 9 -0.88 6.03 9.97
C ASP A 9 -1.31 4.95 8.97
N TYR A 10 -2.15 3.98 9.34
CA TYR A 10 -2.63 2.96 8.39
C TYR A 10 -3.52 3.53 7.31
N LEU A 11 -4.43 4.44 7.67
CA LEU A 11 -5.28 5.11 6.69
C LEU A 11 -4.43 5.91 5.70
N PHE A 12 -3.48 6.68 6.21
CA PHE A 12 -2.57 7.49 5.40
C PHE A 12 -1.77 6.64 4.39
N PHE A 13 -1.10 5.57 4.84
CA PHE A 13 -0.37 4.68 3.94
C PHE A 13 -1.27 3.91 2.99
N GLY A 14 -2.49 3.57 3.41
CA GLY A 14 -3.48 2.96 2.54
C GLY A 14 -3.87 3.87 1.38
N VAL A 15 -4.21 5.13 1.67
CA VAL A 15 -4.57 6.13 0.66
C VAL A 15 -3.41 6.38 -0.31
N ILE A 16 -2.18 6.56 0.20
CA ILE A 16 -0.99 6.73 -0.66
C ILE A 16 -0.78 5.51 -1.55
N GLY A 17 -0.88 4.30 -0.99
CA GLY A 17 -0.68 3.08 -1.77
C GLY A 17 -1.72 2.90 -2.88
N PHE A 18 -2.99 3.18 -2.60
CA PHE A 18 -4.05 3.17 -3.61
C PHE A 18 -3.83 4.25 -4.67
N PHE A 19 -3.44 5.46 -4.26
CA PHE A 19 -3.08 6.52 -5.19
C PHE A 19 -1.96 6.06 -6.13
N LEU A 20 -0.87 5.50 -5.61
CA LEU A 20 0.24 4.98 -6.40
C LEU A 20 -0.20 3.85 -7.34
N MET A 21 -1.05 2.94 -6.87
CA MET A 21 -1.54 1.83 -7.68
C MET A 21 -2.38 2.33 -8.87
N ILE A 22 -3.32 3.26 -8.64
CA ILE A 22 -4.12 3.87 -9.71
C ILE A 22 -3.21 4.64 -10.67
N SER A 23 -2.22 5.38 -10.14
CA SER A 23 -1.27 6.15 -10.93
C SER A 23 -0.47 5.27 -11.90
N VAL A 24 0.00 4.11 -11.45
CA VAL A 24 0.73 3.15 -12.30
C VAL A 24 -0.22 2.46 -13.30
N CYS A 25 -1.44 2.07 -12.87
CA CYS A 25 -2.40 1.41 -13.76
C CYS A 25 -2.89 2.30 -14.90
N THR A 26 -2.94 3.62 -14.68
CA THR A 26 -3.45 4.60 -15.65
C THR A 26 -2.36 5.43 -16.30
N ALA A 27 -1.09 4.98 -16.18
CA ALA A 27 0.04 5.66 -16.83
C ALA A 27 -0.06 5.55 -18.36
N ASP A 28 0.18 6.67 -19.05
CA ASP A 28 0.16 6.79 -20.49
C ASP A 28 1.51 7.32 -21.00
N PHE A 29 1.94 6.91 -22.21
CA PHE A 29 3.21 7.31 -22.79
C PHE A 29 3.27 8.79 -23.14
N GLN A 30 2.11 9.46 -23.31
CA GLN A 30 2.02 10.89 -23.60
C GLN A 30 2.07 11.74 -22.35
N ASP A 31 1.85 11.14 -21.18
CA ASP A 31 1.86 11.86 -19.92
C ASP A 31 3.30 12.20 -19.48
N PRO A 32 3.50 13.35 -18.80
CA PRO A 32 4.81 13.75 -18.31
C PRO A 32 5.28 12.80 -17.18
N THR A 33 6.56 12.41 -17.26
CA THR A 33 7.26 11.64 -16.24
C THR A 33 8.52 12.39 -15.79
N ILE A 34 9.28 11.84 -14.85
CA ILE A 34 10.61 12.40 -14.50
C ILE A 34 11.58 12.31 -15.69
N PHE A 35 11.43 11.29 -16.53
CA PHE A 35 12.31 11.04 -17.67
C PHE A 35 11.80 11.67 -18.97
N ASN A 36 10.51 11.99 -19.03
CA ASN A 36 9.84 12.53 -20.18
C ASN A 36 9.02 13.76 -19.77
N GLN A 37 9.40 14.93 -20.29
CA GLN A 37 8.71 16.20 -20.01
C GLN A 37 7.68 16.58 -21.08
N LEU A 38 7.16 15.61 -21.81
CA LEU A 38 6.09 15.82 -22.77
C LEU A 38 4.82 16.29 -22.04
N TYR A 39 4.18 17.29 -22.60
CA TYR A 39 2.90 17.79 -22.11
C TYR A 39 1.86 17.61 -23.22
N PRO A 40 0.92 16.68 -23.06
CA PRO A 40 -0.04 16.38 -24.12
C PRO A 40 -0.99 17.56 -24.33
N SER A 41 -1.26 17.90 -25.60
CA SER A 41 -2.20 18.97 -25.97
C SER A 41 -3.63 18.72 -25.48
N ASN A 42 -3.99 17.45 -25.32
CA ASN A 42 -5.32 17.00 -24.88
C ASN A 42 -5.46 16.89 -23.35
N GLY A 43 -4.42 17.33 -22.60
CA GLY A 43 -4.37 17.19 -21.15
C GLY A 43 -3.81 15.83 -20.70
N ILE A 44 -3.68 15.66 -19.40
CA ILE A 44 -3.09 14.48 -18.77
C ILE A 44 -4.10 13.35 -18.73
N SER A 45 -3.71 12.17 -19.24
CA SER A 45 -4.56 10.97 -19.31
C SER A 45 -4.63 10.23 -17.97
N ASN A 46 -3.62 10.37 -17.13
CA ASN A 46 -3.56 9.68 -15.83
C ASN A 46 -4.70 10.13 -14.91
N TRP A 47 -5.43 9.16 -14.36
CA TRP A 47 -6.61 9.43 -13.50
C TRP A 47 -6.28 10.16 -12.20
N THR A 48 -5.05 10.07 -11.75
CA THR A 48 -4.57 10.78 -10.55
C THR A 48 -3.94 12.14 -10.87
N GLY A 49 -4.11 12.59 -12.12
CA GLY A 49 -3.63 13.88 -12.60
C GLY A 49 -2.11 13.98 -12.76
N LEU A 50 -1.57 15.19 -12.79
CA LEU A 50 -0.16 15.45 -13.04
C LEU A 50 0.77 14.75 -12.06
N ILE A 51 0.46 14.77 -10.77
CA ILE A 51 1.30 14.14 -9.75
C ILE A 51 1.35 12.63 -9.96
N GLY A 52 0.20 12.02 -10.26
CA GLY A 52 0.14 10.61 -10.56
C GLY A 52 0.84 10.23 -11.85
N ALA A 53 0.71 11.04 -12.90
CA ALA A 53 1.43 10.84 -14.15
C ALA A 53 2.95 10.84 -13.92
N ILE A 54 3.48 11.85 -13.21
CA ILE A 54 4.90 11.95 -12.91
C ILE A 54 5.39 10.75 -12.07
N ILE A 55 4.71 10.43 -10.99
CA ILE A 55 5.16 9.37 -10.07
C ILE A 55 4.88 7.98 -10.66
N GLY A 56 3.63 7.73 -11.07
CA GLY A 56 3.21 6.42 -11.59
C GLY A 56 3.87 6.08 -12.90
N GLY A 57 3.94 7.03 -13.84
CA GLY A 57 4.65 6.89 -15.10
C GLY A 57 6.14 6.60 -14.90
N SER A 58 6.81 7.34 -14.01
CA SER A 58 8.24 7.10 -13.71
C SER A 58 8.48 5.74 -13.06
N LEU A 59 7.61 5.30 -12.16
CA LEU A 59 7.70 3.95 -11.60
C LEU A 59 7.53 2.88 -12.68
N LEU A 60 6.60 3.08 -13.61
CA LEU A 60 6.38 2.17 -14.72
C LEU A 60 7.58 2.16 -15.68
N GLU A 61 8.14 3.32 -16.01
CA GLU A 61 9.33 3.43 -16.87
C GLU A 61 10.56 2.72 -16.26
N VAL A 62 10.75 2.83 -14.95
CA VAL A 62 11.89 2.19 -14.27
C VAL A 62 11.69 0.68 -14.09
N PHE A 63 10.54 0.28 -13.55
CA PHE A 63 10.31 -1.10 -13.13
C PHE A 63 9.47 -1.92 -14.10
N GLY A 64 8.86 -1.28 -15.12
CA GLY A 64 7.91 -1.95 -15.99
C GLY A 64 6.68 -2.45 -15.22
N PRO A 65 6.04 -3.55 -15.68
CA PRO A 65 4.86 -4.11 -15.03
C PRO A 65 5.07 -4.48 -13.55
N SER A 66 6.33 -4.72 -13.13
CA SER A 66 6.65 -5.03 -11.74
C SER A 66 6.43 -3.84 -10.79
N ALA A 67 6.25 -2.62 -11.32
CA ALA A 67 5.83 -1.44 -10.54
C ALA A 67 4.50 -1.68 -9.79
N LEU A 68 3.57 -2.44 -10.37
CA LEU A 68 2.32 -2.80 -9.68
C LEU A 68 2.56 -3.66 -8.44
N LEU A 69 3.52 -4.58 -8.50
CA LEU A 69 3.90 -5.36 -7.34
C LEU A 69 4.52 -4.46 -6.26
N LEU A 70 5.32 -3.45 -6.65
CA LEU A 70 5.88 -2.49 -5.70
C LEU A 70 4.79 -1.73 -4.94
N THR A 71 3.80 -1.20 -5.66
CA THR A 71 2.68 -0.47 -5.03
C THR A 71 1.85 -1.38 -4.12
N TRP A 72 1.58 -2.61 -4.56
CA TRP A 72 0.88 -3.60 -3.75
C TRP A 72 1.67 -4.00 -2.50
N LEU A 73 2.98 -4.26 -2.61
CA LEU A 73 3.84 -4.56 -1.46
C LEU A 73 3.93 -3.38 -0.50
N PHE A 74 3.98 -2.15 -1.02
CA PHE A 74 3.93 -0.95 -0.19
C PHE A 74 2.65 -0.90 0.66
N ILE A 75 1.49 -1.15 0.07
CA ILE A 75 0.21 -1.24 0.78
C ILE A 75 0.30 -2.34 1.85
N ARG A 76 0.72 -3.54 1.47
CA ARG A 76 0.77 -4.71 2.35
C ARG A 76 1.69 -4.52 3.55
N ILE A 77 2.90 -4.02 3.34
CA ILE A 77 3.89 -3.81 4.41
C ILE A 77 3.39 -2.76 5.40
N ASN A 78 2.73 -1.72 4.92
CA ASN A 78 2.28 -0.63 5.77
C ASN A 78 0.96 -0.91 6.48
N LEU A 79 0.02 -1.62 5.83
CA LEU A 79 -1.28 -1.98 6.43
C LEU A 79 -1.22 -3.25 7.28
N HIS A 80 -0.40 -4.22 6.89
CA HIS A 80 -0.32 -5.50 7.58
C HIS A 80 1.13 -5.77 7.97
N HIS A 81 1.57 -5.09 9.01
CA HIS A 81 2.94 -5.21 9.50
C HIS A 81 3.23 -6.66 9.93
N PRO A 82 4.00 -7.44 9.16
CA PRO A 82 4.35 -8.79 9.54
C PRO A 82 5.19 -8.74 10.82
N ARG A 83 4.76 -9.42 11.86
CA ARG A 83 5.41 -9.40 13.19
C ARG A 83 6.92 -9.74 13.17
N ARG A 84 7.39 -10.35 12.07
CA ARG A 84 8.77 -10.85 11.92
C ARG A 84 9.71 -9.94 11.15
N ILE A 85 9.21 -8.91 10.47
CA ILE A 85 10.03 -8.05 9.60
C ILE A 85 9.72 -6.59 9.93
N SER A 86 10.73 -5.76 10.16
CA SER A 86 10.52 -4.33 10.33
C SER A 86 10.00 -3.70 9.03
N ARG A 87 9.28 -2.58 9.12
CA ARG A 87 8.77 -1.88 7.92
C ARG A 87 9.89 -1.51 6.95
N PHE A 88 11.00 -1.02 7.48
CA PHE A 88 12.17 -0.65 6.69
C PHE A 88 12.78 -1.87 5.97
N THR A 89 13.02 -2.95 6.70
CA THR A 89 13.55 -4.19 6.14
C THR A 89 12.60 -4.79 5.11
N GLY A 90 11.28 -4.75 5.39
CA GLY A 90 10.26 -5.19 4.44
C GLY A 90 10.26 -4.38 3.15
N SER A 91 10.34 -3.06 3.24
CA SER A 91 10.41 -2.17 2.07
C SER A 91 11.68 -2.39 1.25
N TYR A 92 12.82 -2.63 1.92
CA TYR A 92 14.08 -2.95 1.24
C TYR A 92 13.96 -4.24 0.41
N TYR A 93 13.50 -5.35 1.01
CA TYR A 93 13.31 -6.60 0.26
C TYR A 93 12.25 -6.49 -0.84
N ALA A 94 11.19 -5.72 -0.62
CA ALA A 94 10.18 -5.45 -1.63
C ALA A 94 10.79 -4.73 -2.84
N PHE A 95 11.57 -3.68 -2.59
CA PHE A 95 12.26 -2.94 -3.63
C PHE A 95 13.24 -3.83 -4.42
N VAL A 96 14.08 -4.59 -3.71
CA VAL A 96 15.02 -5.53 -4.34
C VAL A 96 14.28 -6.56 -5.18
N LEU A 97 13.19 -7.15 -4.67
CA LEU A 97 12.39 -8.14 -5.40
C LEU A 97 11.82 -7.57 -6.69
N VAL A 98 11.24 -6.37 -6.62
CA VAL A 98 10.63 -5.68 -7.77
C VAL A 98 11.69 -5.31 -8.81
N PHE A 99 12.85 -4.83 -8.37
CA PHE A 99 13.97 -4.54 -9.26
C PHE A 99 14.48 -5.78 -9.99
N LEU A 100 14.62 -6.91 -9.27
CA LEU A 100 15.01 -8.19 -9.88
C LEU A 100 13.97 -8.71 -10.87
N LEU A 101 12.68 -8.53 -10.57
CA LEU A 101 11.60 -8.85 -11.51
C LEU A 101 11.62 -7.97 -12.76
N SER A 102 12.04 -6.71 -12.64
CA SER A 102 12.24 -5.84 -13.81
C SER A 102 13.36 -6.35 -14.72
N ILE A 103 14.45 -6.91 -14.16
CA ILE A 103 15.51 -7.57 -14.94
C ILE A 103 14.98 -8.83 -15.64
N VAL A 104 14.24 -9.66 -14.93
CA VAL A 104 13.62 -10.87 -15.52
C VAL A 104 12.64 -10.50 -16.64
N HIS A 105 11.84 -9.47 -16.44
CA HIS A 105 10.95 -8.96 -17.47
C HIS A 105 11.70 -8.53 -18.74
N GLU A 106 12.82 -7.81 -18.61
CA GLU A 106 13.65 -7.42 -19.75
C GLU A 106 14.27 -8.62 -20.46
N ILE A 107 14.71 -9.65 -19.73
CA ILE A 107 15.19 -10.90 -20.33
C ILE A 107 14.09 -11.56 -21.17
N ILE A 108 12.87 -11.62 -20.66
CA ILE A 108 11.72 -12.21 -21.37
C ILE A 108 11.43 -11.44 -22.68
N LEU A 109 11.48 -10.11 -22.66
CA LEU A 109 11.27 -9.28 -23.83
C LEU A 109 12.40 -9.46 -24.86
N ARG A 110 13.63 -9.50 -24.41
CA ARG A 110 14.81 -9.60 -25.27
C ARG A 110 14.91 -10.94 -25.98
N GLU A 111 14.59 -12.04 -25.29
CA GLU A 111 14.59 -13.38 -25.87
C GLU A 111 13.37 -13.66 -26.77
N ASN A 112 12.54 -12.63 -27.05
CA ASN A 112 11.31 -12.73 -27.83
C ASN A 112 10.38 -13.86 -27.36
N LEU A 113 10.39 -14.16 -26.06
CA LEU A 113 9.46 -15.13 -25.47
C LEU A 113 8.01 -14.63 -25.52
N ILE A 114 7.83 -13.31 -25.65
CA ILE A 114 6.55 -12.64 -25.88
C ILE A 114 6.78 -11.69 -27.06
N ASP A 115 5.88 -11.70 -28.05
CA ASP A 115 5.98 -10.78 -29.17
C ASP A 115 5.80 -9.32 -28.68
N SER A 116 6.87 -8.54 -28.76
CA SER A 116 6.90 -7.17 -28.30
C SER A 116 6.10 -6.20 -29.19
N ALA A 117 5.80 -6.60 -30.41
CA ALA A 117 5.07 -5.72 -31.37
C ALA A 117 3.62 -5.49 -30.95
N ASP A 118 3.00 -6.45 -30.28
CA ASP A 118 1.62 -6.39 -29.82
C ASP A 118 1.47 -5.88 -28.38
N LEU A 119 2.59 -5.61 -27.70
CA LEU A 119 2.56 -5.17 -26.31
C LEU A 119 2.25 -3.67 -26.23
N ASN A 120 1.33 -3.31 -25.35
CA ASN A 120 1.04 -1.92 -25.05
C ASN A 120 2.14 -1.27 -24.20
N TYR A 121 2.09 0.07 -24.04
CA TYR A 121 3.03 0.87 -23.29
C TYR A 121 3.37 0.27 -21.91
N PHE A 122 2.38 -0.26 -21.21
CA PHE A 122 2.55 -0.83 -19.89
C PHE A 122 3.57 -1.99 -19.84
N TRP A 123 3.58 -2.85 -20.87
CA TRP A 123 4.46 -4.02 -20.95
C TRP A 123 5.82 -3.73 -21.59
N GLN A 124 5.93 -2.66 -22.39
CA GLN A 124 7.18 -2.31 -23.07
C GLN A 124 8.19 -1.58 -22.18
N ASN A 125 7.77 -1.09 -21.01
CA ASN A 125 8.61 -0.34 -20.10
C ASN A 125 9.38 -1.22 -19.12
N GLY A 126 10.43 -0.65 -18.54
CA GLY A 126 11.31 -1.33 -17.58
C GLY A 126 12.78 -0.97 -17.79
N TYR A 127 13.06 0.31 -18.09
CA TYR A 127 14.43 0.79 -18.35
C TYR A 127 15.43 0.46 -17.24
N GLY A 128 15.00 0.37 -15.98
CA GLY A 128 15.87 -0.03 -14.88
C GLY A 128 16.39 -1.46 -15.03
N GLY A 129 15.51 -2.38 -15.43
CA GLY A 129 15.91 -3.76 -15.75
C GLY A 129 16.84 -3.82 -16.96
N LYS A 130 16.54 -3.06 -18.01
CA LYS A 130 17.35 -2.96 -19.22
C LYS A 130 18.76 -2.44 -18.94
N LEU A 131 18.89 -1.35 -18.19
CA LEU A 131 20.19 -0.80 -17.80
C LEU A 131 20.99 -1.76 -16.95
N ALA A 132 20.34 -2.46 -15.99
CA ALA A 132 20.99 -3.46 -15.17
C ALA A 132 21.51 -4.63 -16.01
N LEU A 133 20.72 -5.11 -16.99
CA LEU A 133 21.13 -6.20 -17.88
C LEU A 133 22.32 -5.80 -18.74
N VAL A 134 22.30 -4.62 -19.35
CA VAL A 134 23.43 -4.09 -20.14
C VAL A 134 24.69 -3.99 -19.27
N TRP A 135 24.57 -3.52 -18.03
CA TRP A 135 25.70 -3.45 -17.10
C TRP A 135 26.27 -4.83 -16.76
N ILE A 136 25.41 -5.83 -16.52
CA ILE A 136 25.83 -7.21 -16.24
C ILE A 136 26.58 -7.79 -17.43
N GLU A 137 26.06 -7.62 -18.64
CA GLU A 137 26.67 -8.14 -19.87
C GLU A 137 28.01 -7.48 -20.20
N SER A 138 28.16 -6.20 -19.88
CA SER A 138 29.43 -5.47 -20.06
C SER A 138 30.49 -5.79 -19.00
N SER A 139 30.11 -6.53 -17.94
CA SER A 139 31.03 -6.87 -16.85
C SER A 139 32.00 -8.00 -17.22
N GLU A 140 33.16 -8.04 -16.57
CA GLU A 140 34.14 -9.13 -16.77
C GLU A 140 33.66 -10.52 -16.29
N PHE A 141 32.67 -10.55 -15.37
CA PHE A 141 32.16 -11.77 -14.75
C PHE A 141 30.62 -11.86 -14.77
N PRO A 142 30.00 -11.93 -15.98
CA PRO A 142 28.53 -11.87 -16.09
C PRO A 142 27.83 -13.04 -15.37
N VAL A 143 28.44 -14.25 -15.41
CA VAL A 143 27.88 -15.43 -14.73
C VAL A 143 27.84 -15.26 -13.21
N LEU A 144 28.87 -14.64 -12.62
CA LEU A 144 28.93 -14.39 -11.19
C LEU A 144 27.85 -13.40 -10.76
N TYR A 145 27.64 -12.33 -11.55
CA TYR A 145 26.57 -11.36 -11.30
C TYR A 145 25.18 -11.98 -11.41
N LEU A 146 24.95 -12.82 -12.43
CA LEU A 146 23.69 -13.57 -12.58
C LEU A 146 23.45 -14.52 -11.41
N ALA A 147 24.45 -15.23 -10.95
CA ALA A 147 24.35 -16.10 -9.77
C ALA A 147 24.01 -15.29 -8.51
N GLY A 148 24.63 -14.11 -8.33
CA GLY A 148 24.33 -13.17 -7.25
C GLY A 148 22.87 -12.67 -7.31
N ILE A 149 22.39 -12.30 -8.48
CA ILE A 149 21.01 -11.88 -8.73
C ILE A 149 20.02 -12.98 -8.37
N ILE A 150 20.25 -14.21 -8.81
CA ILE A 150 19.41 -15.38 -8.48
C ILE A 150 19.39 -15.60 -6.97
N GLY A 151 20.55 -15.55 -6.31
CA GLY A 151 20.66 -15.67 -4.84
C GLY A 151 19.86 -14.57 -4.12
N MET A 152 19.99 -13.33 -4.55
CA MET A 152 19.24 -12.20 -4.00
C MET A 152 17.73 -12.32 -4.25
N PHE A 153 17.33 -12.83 -5.42
CA PHE A 153 15.92 -13.11 -5.73
C PHE A 153 15.35 -14.15 -4.77
N ILE A 154 16.00 -15.29 -4.60
CA ILE A 154 15.58 -16.36 -3.70
C ILE A 154 15.48 -15.82 -2.26
N LEU A 155 16.46 -15.07 -1.80
CA LEU A 155 16.47 -14.47 -0.46
C LEU A 155 15.30 -13.49 -0.28
N SER A 156 15.13 -12.57 -1.21
CA SER A 156 14.09 -11.55 -1.16
C SER A 156 12.70 -12.16 -1.24
N PHE A 157 12.50 -13.14 -2.14
CA PHE A 157 11.27 -13.88 -2.27
C PHE A 157 10.94 -14.67 -1.00
N SER A 158 11.91 -15.39 -0.43
CA SER A 158 11.73 -16.12 0.82
C SER A 158 11.34 -15.21 1.97
N ARG A 159 11.96 -14.04 2.07
CA ARG A 159 11.61 -13.03 3.09
C ARG A 159 10.24 -12.41 2.87
N MET A 160 9.82 -12.24 1.62
CA MET A 160 8.53 -11.67 1.23
C MET A 160 7.42 -12.72 1.12
N PHE A 161 7.71 -14.02 1.21
CA PHE A 161 6.73 -15.09 0.95
C PHE A 161 5.43 -14.92 1.73
N HIS A 162 5.49 -14.57 3.01
CA HIS A 162 4.30 -14.34 3.83
C HIS A 162 3.49 -13.11 3.38
N VAL A 163 4.16 -12.10 2.81
CA VAL A 163 3.52 -10.89 2.29
C VAL A 163 2.85 -11.17 0.96
N LEU A 164 3.47 -12.01 0.13
CA LEU A 164 2.97 -12.42 -1.19
C LEU A 164 1.83 -13.44 -1.11
N SER A 165 1.66 -14.13 0.02
CA SER A 165 0.63 -15.15 0.19
C SER A 165 -0.78 -14.57 -0.04
N PRO A 166 -1.57 -15.14 -0.98
CA PRO A 166 -2.93 -14.68 -1.25
C PRO A 166 -3.84 -14.81 -0.01
N LEU A 167 -3.63 -15.83 0.83
CA LEU A 167 -4.36 -15.98 2.09
C LEU A 167 -4.10 -14.82 3.05
N SER A 168 -2.87 -14.29 3.10
CA SER A 168 -2.56 -13.12 3.91
C SER A 168 -3.19 -11.84 3.35
N PHE A 169 -3.39 -11.75 2.03
CA PHE A 169 -4.12 -10.65 1.40
C PHE A 169 -5.59 -10.68 1.80
N ILE A 170 -6.24 -11.83 1.65
CA ILE A 170 -7.66 -12.01 1.98
C ILE A 170 -7.88 -11.70 3.46
N SER A 171 -7.09 -12.28 4.36
CA SER A 171 -7.20 -12.03 5.81
C SER A 171 -6.98 -10.56 6.17
N GLY A 172 -6.04 -9.88 5.51
CA GLY A 172 -5.79 -8.46 5.71
C GLY A 172 -6.97 -7.60 5.25
N PHE A 173 -7.54 -7.89 4.08
CA PHE A 173 -8.70 -7.19 3.55
C PHE A 173 -9.91 -7.33 4.49
N PHE A 174 -10.24 -8.56 4.90
CA PHE A 174 -11.34 -8.79 5.84
C PHE A 174 -11.10 -8.15 7.22
N SER A 175 -9.86 -8.12 7.68
CA SER A 175 -9.50 -7.44 8.94
C SER A 175 -9.75 -5.92 8.84
N ILE A 176 -9.39 -5.29 7.72
CA ILE A 176 -9.63 -3.86 7.50
C ILE A 176 -11.14 -3.60 7.42
N LEU A 177 -11.87 -4.39 6.63
CA LEU A 177 -13.31 -4.28 6.48
C LEU A 177 -14.03 -4.46 7.83
N TYR A 178 -13.65 -5.47 8.61
CA TYR A 178 -14.18 -5.71 9.95
C TYR A 178 -13.92 -4.51 10.88
N ASN A 179 -12.70 -3.96 10.88
CA ASN A 179 -12.36 -2.81 11.70
C ASN A 179 -13.12 -1.56 11.29
N LEU A 180 -13.33 -1.36 9.97
CA LEU A 180 -14.14 -0.25 9.45
C LEU A 180 -15.61 -0.39 9.87
N LEU A 181 -16.18 -1.58 9.69
CA LEU A 181 -17.57 -1.86 10.08
C LEU A 181 -17.77 -1.74 11.59
N SER A 182 -16.84 -2.23 12.39
CA SER A 182 -16.90 -2.11 13.86
C SER A 182 -16.77 -0.65 14.33
N PHE A 183 -15.98 0.16 13.64
CA PHE A 183 -15.88 1.59 13.88
C PHE A 183 -17.20 2.32 13.56
N ILE A 184 -17.80 2.00 12.41
CA ILE A 184 -19.11 2.57 12.01
C ILE A 184 -20.19 2.12 12.98
N ALA A 185 -20.26 0.82 13.31
CA ALA A 185 -21.22 0.26 14.26
C ALA A 185 -21.06 0.87 15.65
N GLY A 186 -19.83 1.08 16.12
CA GLY A 186 -19.54 1.75 17.38
C GLY A 186 -19.94 3.22 17.43
N LYS A 187 -19.99 3.90 16.27
CA LYS A 187 -20.55 5.26 16.17
C LYS A 187 -22.07 5.28 16.17
N ILE A 188 -22.70 4.30 15.53
CA ILE A 188 -24.17 4.20 15.45
C ILE A 188 -24.76 3.72 16.78
N SER A 189 -24.05 2.85 17.51
CA SER A 189 -24.51 2.23 18.76
C SER A 189 -24.27 3.09 20.01
N ARG A 190 -23.87 4.35 19.89
CA ARG A 190 -23.91 5.27 21.01
C ARG A 190 -25.25 6.02 20.98
N PRO A 191 -26.29 5.53 21.67
CA PRO A 191 -27.35 6.43 22.04
C PRO A 191 -26.68 7.50 22.90
N THR A 192 -26.85 8.75 22.54
CA THR A 192 -26.62 9.90 23.40
C THR A 192 -27.63 9.82 24.54
N ILE A 193 -27.40 8.92 25.48
CA ILE A 193 -27.99 9.00 26.82
C ILE A 193 -27.11 9.99 27.58
N THR A 194 -27.09 11.21 27.09
CA THR A 194 -26.72 12.35 27.85
C THR A 194 -28.01 12.85 28.45
N ASP A 195 -28.01 13.08 29.74
CA ASP A 195 -29.01 13.82 30.54
C ASP A 195 -30.10 13.00 31.19
N PHE A 196 -29.84 11.79 31.65
CA PHE A 196 -30.46 11.35 32.88
C PHE A 196 -29.52 11.67 34.05
N PRO A 197 -29.95 12.54 34.97
CA PRO A 197 -29.18 12.79 36.17
C PRO A 197 -28.95 11.44 36.87
N PRO A 198 -27.74 11.19 37.36
CA PRO A 198 -27.43 9.90 38.01
C PRO A 198 -28.41 9.67 39.15
N TYR A 199 -28.94 8.47 39.26
CA TYR A 199 -29.94 8.00 40.25
C TYR A 199 -29.63 8.47 41.72
N ARG A 200 -28.41 8.85 42.01
CA ARG A 200 -27.95 9.41 43.27
C ARG A 200 -28.59 10.75 43.64
N GLN A 201 -28.96 11.57 42.66
CA GLN A 201 -29.57 12.88 42.95
C GLN A 201 -31.02 12.77 43.42
N LEU A 202 -31.73 11.71 43.04
CA LEU A 202 -33.11 11.48 43.49
C LEU A 202 -33.17 10.94 44.92
N THR A 203 -32.15 10.23 45.40
CA THR A 203 -32.05 9.78 46.80
C THR A 203 -31.67 10.92 47.75
N ASP A 204 -30.81 11.85 47.31
CA ASP A 204 -30.39 13.00 48.10
C ASP A 204 -31.52 14.02 48.25
N ILE A 205 -32.38 14.17 47.24
CA ILE A 205 -33.58 15.04 47.32
C ILE A 205 -34.60 14.46 48.33
N LYS A 206 -34.79 13.13 48.37
CA LYS A 206 -35.67 12.49 49.34
C LYS A 206 -35.14 12.59 50.77
N HIS A 207 -33.84 12.58 50.98
CA HIS A 207 -33.23 12.68 52.30
C HIS A 207 -33.33 14.14 52.83
N ASN A 208 -33.20 15.14 51.97
CA ASN A 208 -33.31 16.56 52.36
C ASN A 208 -34.77 16.99 52.61
N LEU A 209 -35.75 16.32 51.98
CA LEU A 209 -37.17 16.59 52.22
C LEU A 209 -37.74 15.96 53.52
N ARG A 210 -36.98 15.12 54.23
CA ARG A 210 -37.43 14.43 55.43
C ARG A 210 -37.01 15.10 56.74
N ILE A 211 -36.29 16.21 56.69
CA ILE A 211 -35.71 16.87 57.88
C ILE A 211 -36.61 17.97 58.43
N ASP A 212 -37.69 18.36 57.74
CA ASP A 212 -38.61 19.43 58.17
C ASP A 212 -39.95 18.88 58.67
N GLU A 213 -39.99 17.70 59.29
CA GLU A 213 -41.18 17.31 60.08
C GLU A 213 -41.14 18.02 61.43
N TYR A 214 -41.96 19.03 61.54
CA TYR A 214 -42.55 19.81 62.61
C TYR A 214 -42.24 19.34 64.06
N PRO A 215 -41.89 20.27 64.94
CA PRO A 215 -41.95 19.97 66.36
C PRO A 215 -43.43 19.95 66.75
N ALA A 216 -43.85 18.83 67.28
CA ALA A 216 -45.16 18.72 67.95
C ALA A 216 -45.20 19.64 69.15
N SER A 217 -46.17 20.52 69.18
CA SER A 217 -46.63 21.32 70.33
C SER A 217 -47.38 20.47 71.36
#